data_45b48676d9e944fb9e2264f9c251bb55
#
_entry.id   45b48676d9e944fb9e2264f9c251bb55
#
_cell.length_a   1.000
_cell.length_b   1.000
_cell.length_c   1.000
_cell.angle_alpha   90.00
_cell.angle_beta   90.00
_cell.angle_gamma   90.00
#
_symmetry.space_group_name_H-M   'P 1'
#
loop_
_entity.id
_entity.type
_entity.pdbx_description
1 polymer ?
#
loop_
_entity_poly.entity_id
_entity_poly.type
_entity_poly.pdbx_seq_one_letter_code
_entity_poly.pdbx_strand_id
1 'polypeptide(L)'
;MTLMVISPEADKIHMALMTGATAAAMGRPVTYFFSKGAIVFLQTGGWGKLKASDGTTAPEMDAALEESGVADSGLLLEGLAALNVRFIACETALREYGIDHAEITLRPAVEISGLADILEKGEGGDWLTF
;
A
#
# COMPACT_ATOMS: atom_id res chain seq x y z
N MET A 1 -12.10 7.43 2.81
CA MET A 1 -10.84 7.91 2.17
C MET A 1 -10.28 6.83 1.26
N THR A 2 -9.94 7.21 0.05
CA THR A 2 -9.30 6.31 -0.92
C THR A 2 -7.88 6.78 -1.20
N LEU A 3 -6.93 5.88 -1.05
CA LEU A 3 -5.52 6.13 -1.31
C LEU A 3 -5.11 5.34 -2.55
N MET A 4 -4.84 6.03 -3.65
CA MET A 4 -4.32 5.42 -4.87
C MET A 4 -2.79 5.39 -4.79
N VAL A 5 -2.22 4.21 -4.71
CA VAL A 5 -0.78 4.02 -4.61
C VAL A 5 -0.29 3.48 -5.94
N ILE A 6 0.45 4.29 -6.67
CA ILE A 6 0.91 3.96 -8.01
C ILE A 6 2.44 3.95 -8.12
N SER A 7 3.13 4.66 -7.24
CA SER A 7 4.59 4.72 -7.26
C SER A 7 5.23 3.46 -6.68
N PRO A 8 6.25 2.90 -7.32
CA PRO A 8 7.04 1.81 -6.75
C PRO A 8 8.07 2.28 -5.73
N GLU A 9 8.18 3.58 -5.49
CA GLU A 9 9.16 4.12 -4.55
C GLU A 9 8.76 3.84 -3.10
N ALA A 10 9.65 3.20 -2.35
CA ALA A 10 9.38 2.74 -1.00
C ALA A 10 9.00 3.87 -0.03
N ASP A 11 9.59 5.03 -0.16
CA ASP A 11 9.28 6.19 0.68
C ASP A 11 7.88 6.74 0.42
N LYS A 12 7.41 6.70 -0.82
CA LYS A 12 6.04 7.10 -1.18
C LYS A 12 5.02 6.08 -0.68
N ILE A 13 5.32 4.80 -0.80
CA ILE A 13 4.47 3.73 -0.25
C ILE A 13 4.40 3.86 1.27
N HIS A 14 5.53 4.10 1.93
CA HIS A 14 5.56 4.32 3.38
C HIS A 14 4.68 5.50 3.78
N MET A 15 4.74 6.63 3.05
CA MET A 15 3.88 7.78 3.32
C MET A 15 2.40 7.44 3.15
N ALA A 16 2.07 6.64 2.14
CA ALA A 16 0.69 6.17 1.95
C ALA A 16 0.24 5.31 3.13
N LEU A 17 1.09 4.40 3.62
CA LEU A 17 0.79 3.57 4.79
C LEU A 17 0.58 4.42 6.04
N MET A 18 1.43 5.41 6.28
CA MET A 18 1.29 6.35 7.41
C MET A 18 -0.01 7.14 7.34
N THR A 19 -0.33 7.66 6.17
CA THR A 19 -1.54 8.46 5.95
C THR A 19 -2.79 7.64 6.26
N GLY A 20 -2.89 6.45 5.72
CA GLY A 20 -4.03 5.57 5.95
C GLY A 20 -4.11 5.07 7.38
N ALA A 21 -2.98 4.76 8.01
CA ALA A 21 -2.95 4.33 9.41
C ALA A 21 -3.43 5.45 10.34
N THR A 22 -3.02 6.68 10.09
CA THR A 22 -3.47 7.85 10.84
C THR A 22 -4.96 8.07 10.68
N ALA A 23 -5.46 8.05 9.43
CA ALA A 23 -6.88 8.23 9.15
C ALA A 23 -7.73 7.13 9.80
N ALA A 24 -7.29 5.88 9.70
CA ALA A 24 -7.98 4.74 10.31
C ALA A 24 -8.02 4.84 11.85
N ALA A 25 -6.92 5.27 12.46
CA ALA A 25 -6.85 5.51 13.90
C ALA A 25 -7.81 6.64 14.36
N MET A 26 -8.12 7.57 13.46
CA MET A 26 -9.10 8.63 13.69
C MET A 26 -10.54 8.16 13.46
N GLY A 27 -10.75 6.89 13.17
CA GLY A 27 -12.07 6.30 12.93
C GLY A 27 -12.58 6.41 11.50
N ARG A 28 -11.76 6.83 10.55
CA ARG A 28 -12.15 6.92 9.14
C ARG A 28 -12.01 5.57 8.45
N PRO A 29 -12.98 5.15 7.63
CA PRO A 29 -12.78 4.02 6.73
C PRO A 29 -11.73 4.36 5.67
N VAL A 30 -10.78 3.46 5.43
CA VAL A 30 -9.69 3.66 4.48
C VAL A 30 -9.65 2.52 3.47
N THR A 31 -9.53 2.88 2.19
CA THR A 31 -9.32 1.93 1.10
C THR A 31 -8.03 2.27 0.37
N TYR A 32 -7.11 1.32 0.32
CA TYR A 32 -5.93 1.41 -0.53
C TYR A 32 -6.20 0.72 -1.86
N PHE A 33 -5.84 1.38 -2.94
CA PHE A 33 -5.87 0.80 -4.28
C PHE A 33 -4.46 0.86 -4.86
N PHE A 34 -3.83 -0.30 -5.00
CA PHE A 34 -2.47 -0.40 -5.53
C PHE A 34 -2.52 -0.72 -7.01
N SER A 35 -1.85 0.11 -7.81
CA SER A 35 -1.77 -0.06 -9.26
C SER A 35 -0.37 0.31 -9.76
N LYS A 36 -0.15 0.13 -11.05
CA LYS A 36 1.15 0.40 -11.67
C LYS A 36 2.29 -0.24 -10.86
N GLY A 37 3.44 0.42 -10.76
CA GLY A 37 4.61 -0.14 -10.07
C GLY A 37 4.42 -0.46 -8.60
N ALA A 38 3.47 0.17 -7.93
CA ALA A 38 3.18 -0.13 -6.54
C ALA A 38 2.59 -1.51 -6.31
N ILE A 39 2.09 -2.18 -7.37
CA ILE A 39 1.54 -3.53 -7.26
C ILE A 39 2.57 -4.53 -6.71
N VAL A 40 3.85 -4.28 -6.94
CA VAL A 40 4.95 -5.14 -6.46
C VAL A 40 4.98 -5.22 -4.93
N PHE A 41 4.55 -4.16 -4.25
CA PHE A 41 4.49 -4.14 -2.79
C PHE A 41 3.60 -5.26 -2.23
N LEU A 42 2.54 -5.61 -2.94
CA LEU A 42 1.58 -6.63 -2.50
C LEU A 42 2.07 -8.06 -2.73
N GLN A 43 3.09 -8.22 -3.56
CA GLN A 43 3.66 -9.51 -3.90
C GLN A 43 4.49 -10.05 -2.75
N THR A 44 4.48 -11.37 -2.57
CA THR A 44 5.36 -12.06 -1.61
C THR A 44 6.81 -11.67 -1.87
N GLY A 45 7.48 -11.13 -0.84
CA GLY A 45 8.86 -10.64 -0.96
C GLY A 45 8.99 -9.36 -1.79
N GLY A 46 7.88 -8.73 -2.17
CA GLY A 46 7.88 -7.54 -3.03
C GLY A 46 8.57 -6.33 -2.41
N TRP A 47 8.44 -6.14 -1.10
CA TRP A 47 9.10 -5.04 -0.40
C TRP A 47 10.61 -5.05 -0.59
N GLY A 48 11.23 -6.23 -0.55
CA GLY A 48 12.67 -6.37 -0.77
C GLY A 48 13.12 -6.02 -2.19
N LYS A 49 12.21 -5.91 -3.15
CA LYS A 49 12.50 -5.55 -4.54
C LYS A 49 12.40 -4.05 -4.79
N LEU A 50 11.89 -3.28 -3.83
CA LEU A 50 11.62 -1.85 -3.97
C LEU A 50 12.75 -1.02 -3.40
N LYS A 51 12.83 0.23 -3.87
CA LYS A 51 13.80 1.22 -3.39
C LYS A 51 13.10 2.54 -3.13
N ALA A 52 13.62 3.29 -2.16
CA ALA A 52 13.22 4.67 -1.95
C ALA A 52 13.70 5.55 -3.11
N SER A 53 13.19 6.78 -3.18
CA SER A 53 13.54 7.74 -4.22
C SER A 53 15.02 8.12 -4.24
N ASP A 54 15.72 7.97 -3.12
CA ASP A 54 17.18 8.22 -3.02
C ASP A 54 18.04 7.00 -3.38
N GLY A 55 17.41 5.87 -3.76
CA GLY A 55 18.09 4.63 -4.11
C GLY A 55 18.35 3.68 -2.95
N THR A 56 18.05 4.07 -1.72
CA THR A 56 18.12 3.19 -0.54
C THR A 56 17.11 2.06 -0.72
N THR A 57 17.52 0.82 -0.39
CA THR A 57 16.58 -0.30 -0.47
C THR A 57 15.47 -0.14 0.56
N ALA A 58 14.28 -0.69 0.28
CA ALA A 58 13.16 -0.60 1.22
C ALA A 58 13.48 -1.19 2.59
N PRO A 59 14.14 -2.36 2.70
CA PRO A 59 14.57 -2.88 4.01
C PRO A 59 15.55 -1.97 4.75
N GLU A 60 16.49 -1.34 4.06
CA GLU A 60 17.42 -0.38 4.66
C GLU A 60 16.69 0.87 5.15
N MET A 61 15.71 1.34 4.37
CA MET A 61 14.84 2.45 4.78
C MET A 61 14.08 2.11 6.07
N ASP A 62 13.49 0.91 6.15
CA ASP A 62 12.80 0.44 7.35
C ASP A 62 13.71 0.44 8.58
N ALA A 63 14.95 -0.05 8.43
CA ALA A 63 15.92 -0.07 9.53
C ALA A 63 16.24 1.36 10.02
N ALA A 64 16.42 2.31 9.10
CA ALA A 64 16.68 3.70 9.44
C ALA A 64 15.49 4.37 10.15
N LEU A 65 14.26 4.06 9.71
CA LEU A 65 13.04 4.54 10.35
C LEU A 65 12.92 4.02 11.80
N GLU A 66 13.19 2.74 12.01
CA GLU A 66 13.17 2.14 13.34
C GLU A 66 14.18 2.82 14.26
N GLU A 67 15.40 3.07 13.80
CA GLU A 67 16.42 3.79 14.57
C GLU A 67 15.98 5.22 14.94
N SER A 68 15.21 5.86 14.07
CA SER A 68 14.67 7.22 14.30
C SER A 68 13.42 7.23 15.17
N GLY A 69 12.93 6.09 15.63
CA GLY A 69 11.70 6.00 16.40
C GLY A 69 10.44 6.19 15.57
N VAL A 70 10.54 6.00 14.25
CA VAL A 70 9.41 6.10 13.32
C VAL A 70 8.94 4.69 12.97
N ALA A 71 7.63 4.48 12.92
CA ALA A 71 7.06 3.19 12.54
C ALA A 71 7.52 2.79 11.15
N ASP A 72 8.09 1.60 11.01
CA ASP A 72 8.47 1.03 9.73
C ASP A 72 7.26 0.43 9.01
N SER A 73 7.48 -0.10 7.80
CA SER A 73 6.39 -0.68 7.00
C SER A 73 5.70 -1.85 7.70
N GLY A 74 6.45 -2.71 8.36
CA GLY A 74 5.92 -3.87 9.07
C GLY A 74 4.99 -3.48 10.21
N LEU A 75 5.39 -2.51 11.02
CA LEU A 75 4.59 -2.01 12.14
C LEU A 75 3.32 -1.32 11.66
N LEU A 76 3.42 -0.53 10.57
CA LEU A 76 2.25 0.11 9.97
C LEU A 76 1.25 -0.92 9.43
N LEU A 77 1.73 -1.98 8.77
CA LEU A 77 0.87 -3.05 8.27
C LEU A 77 0.16 -3.80 9.40
N GLU A 78 0.85 -4.06 10.51
CA GLU A 78 0.22 -4.67 11.68
C GLU A 78 -0.91 -3.79 12.23
N GLY A 79 -0.67 -2.50 12.34
CA GLY A 79 -1.68 -1.54 12.77
C GLY A 79 -2.88 -1.49 11.82
N LEU A 80 -2.62 -1.45 10.53
CA LEU A 80 -3.66 -1.43 9.51
C LEU A 80 -4.50 -2.71 9.50
N ALA A 81 -3.87 -3.86 9.75
CA ALA A 81 -4.60 -5.14 9.83
C ALA A 81 -5.59 -5.19 10.99
N ALA A 82 -5.35 -4.42 12.05
CA ALA A 82 -6.22 -4.35 13.23
C ALA A 82 -7.33 -3.30 13.11
N LEU A 83 -7.33 -2.51 12.03
CA LEU A 83 -8.26 -1.40 11.82
C LEU A 83 -9.19 -1.67 10.63
N ASN A 84 -10.18 -0.80 10.42
CA ASN A 84 -11.12 -0.91 9.31
C ASN A 84 -10.50 -0.37 8.02
N VAL A 85 -9.64 -1.18 7.41
CA VAL A 85 -8.87 -0.84 6.22
C VAL A 85 -9.02 -1.94 5.18
N ARG A 86 -9.18 -1.55 3.92
CA ARG A 86 -9.23 -2.47 2.78
C ARG A 86 -8.02 -2.26 1.89
N PHE A 87 -7.37 -3.34 1.51
CA PHE A 87 -6.30 -3.36 0.50
C PHE A 87 -6.83 -3.98 -0.77
N ILE A 88 -6.72 -3.26 -1.88
CA ILE A 88 -7.22 -3.70 -3.18
C ILE A 88 -6.09 -3.65 -4.20
N ALA A 89 -5.86 -4.77 -4.88
CA ALA A 89 -4.94 -4.88 -6.00
C ALA A 89 -5.68 -4.59 -7.31
N CYS A 90 -5.12 -3.72 -8.13
CA CYS A 90 -5.64 -3.43 -9.46
C CYS A 90 -5.46 -4.64 -10.39
N GLU A 91 -6.55 -5.22 -10.90
CA GLU A 91 -6.46 -6.39 -11.77
C GLU A 91 -5.70 -6.11 -13.07
N THR A 92 -5.80 -4.88 -13.60
CA THR A 92 -5.03 -4.48 -14.79
C THR A 92 -3.53 -4.47 -14.48
N ALA A 93 -3.13 -3.97 -13.32
CA ALA A 93 -1.73 -3.94 -12.92
C ALA A 93 -1.16 -5.35 -12.71
N LEU A 94 -1.94 -6.26 -12.17
CA LEU A 94 -1.52 -7.67 -12.03
C LEU A 94 -1.20 -8.27 -13.41
N ARG A 95 -2.02 -7.99 -14.42
CA ARG A 95 -1.76 -8.44 -15.79
C ARG A 95 -0.53 -7.74 -16.39
N GLU A 96 -0.44 -6.43 -16.21
CA GLU A 96 0.66 -5.62 -16.73
C GLU A 96 2.03 -6.10 -16.22
N TYR A 97 2.08 -6.47 -14.94
CA TYR A 97 3.32 -6.90 -14.27
C TYR A 97 3.47 -8.42 -14.21
N GLY A 98 2.53 -9.18 -14.79
CA GLY A 98 2.62 -10.64 -14.83
C GLY A 98 2.59 -11.31 -13.44
N ILE A 99 1.86 -10.73 -12.50
CA ILE A 99 1.76 -11.23 -11.12
C ILE A 99 0.54 -12.13 -11.00
N ASP A 100 0.74 -13.37 -10.56
CA ASP A 100 -0.33 -14.31 -10.26
C ASP A 100 -1.00 -13.95 -8.94
N HIS A 101 -2.32 -14.17 -8.84
CA HIS A 101 -3.08 -13.95 -7.61
C HIS A 101 -2.50 -14.72 -6.41
N ALA A 102 -1.96 -15.92 -6.65
CA ALA A 102 -1.33 -16.74 -5.62
C ALA A 102 -0.09 -16.08 -5.00
N GLU A 103 0.52 -15.10 -5.68
CA GLU A 103 1.70 -14.38 -5.18
C GLU A 103 1.32 -13.22 -4.24
N ILE A 104 0.05 -12.90 -4.12
CA ILE A 104 -0.45 -11.82 -3.27
C ILE A 104 -0.76 -12.37 -1.88
N THR A 105 0.17 -12.21 -0.96
CA THR A 105 0.08 -12.76 0.39
C THR A 105 0.20 -11.72 1.50
N LEU A 106 0.17 -10.45 1.14
CA LEU A 106 0.30 -9.37 2.12
C LEU A 106 -0.86 -9.38 3.11
N ARG A 107 -0.61 -8.93 4.32
CA ARG A 107 -1.64 -8.64 5.32
C ARG A 107 -1.68 -7.13 5.59
N PRO A 108 -2.87 -6.51 5.70
CA PRO A 108 -4.23 -7.09 5.63
C PRO A 108 -4.51 -7.87 4.34
N ALA A 109 -5.53 -8.74 4.37
CA ALA A 109 -5.94 -9.50 3.19
C ALA A 109 -6.22 -8.58 2.01
N VAL A 110 -5.75 -8.95 0.82
CA VAL A 110 -5.87 -8.16 -0.40
C VAL A 110 -7.01 -8.66 -1.25
N GLU A 111 -7.92 -7.73 -1.62
CA GLU A 111 -8.98 -7.98 -2.60
C GLU A 111 -8.46 -7.62 -3.99
N ILE A 112 -9.03 -8.18 -5.03
CA ILE A 112 -8.68 -7.84 -6.42
C ILE A 112 -9.89 -7.21 -7.06
N SER A 113 -9.71 -6.03 -7.66
CA SER A 113 -10.79 -5.31 -8.32
C SER A 113 -10.27 -4.37 -9.41
N GLY A 114 -11.19 -3.81 -10.17
CA GLY A 114 -10.88 -2.87 -11.24
C GLY A 114 -11.06 -1.41 -10.84
N LEU A 115 -10.53 -0.53 -11.68
CA LEU A 115 -10.59 0.92 -11.45
C LEU A 115 -12.03 1.45 -11.40
N ALA A 116 -12.93 0.91 -12.23
CA ALA A 116 -14.33 1.33 -12.24
C ALA A 116 -15.01 1.13 -10.88
N ASP A 117 -14.74 0.00 -10.24
CA ASP A 117 -15.29 -0.33 -8.92
C ASP A 117 -14.78 0.66 -7.86
N ILE A 118 -13.49 1.01 -7.93
CA ILE A 118 -12.89 1.94 -6.98
C ILE A 118 -13.44 3.36 -7.16
N LEU A 119 -13.64 3.80 -8.39
CA LEU A 119 -14.22 5.11 -8.68
C LEU A 119 -15.66 5.20 -8.17
N GLU A 120 -16.44 4.14 -8.35
CA GLU A 120 -17.82 4.08 -7.86
C GLU A 120 -17.88 4.10 -6.33
N LYS A 121 -17.11 3.23 -5.68
CA LYS A 121 -17.11 3.11 -4.21
C LYS A 121 -16.50 4.32 -3.51
N GLY A 122 -15.57 5.01 -4.15
CA GLY A 122 -14.90 6.18 -3.59
C GLY A 122 -15.64 7.50 -3.84
N GLU A 123 -16.78 7.47 -4.56
CA GLU A 123 -17.53 8.67 -4.87
C GLU A 123 -17.94 9.43 -3.60
N GLY A 124 -17.69 10.74 -3.60
CA GLY A 124 -18.04 11.61 -2.47
C GLY A 124 -17.05 11.57 -1.30
N GLY A 125 -16.05 10.73 -1.33
CA GLY A 125 -15.00 10.67 -0.30
C GLY A 125 -13.73 11.40 -0.70
N ASP A 126 -12.79 11.46 0.24
CA ASP A 126 -11.46 12.02 -0.01
C ASP A 126 -10.59 11.06 -0.82
N TRP A 127 -9.81 11.61 -1.74
CA TRP A 127 -8.88 10.86 -2.58
C TRP A 127 -7.48 11.46 -2.48
N LEU A 128 -6.49 10.58 -2.28
CA LEU A 128 -5.08 10.94 -2.31
C LEU A 128 -4.34 9.96 -3.21
N THR A 129 -3.34 10.46 -3.93
CA THR A 129 -2.51 9.64 -4.83
C THR A 129 -1.05 9.73 -4.43
N PHE A 130 -0.43 8.58 -4.35
CA PHE A 130 0.98 8.44 -3.98
C PHE A 130 1.79 7.73 -5.05
#